data_a6c9ed98166a707dfb608338fcbd75e5
#
_entry.id   a6c9ed98166a707dfb608338fcbd75e5
#
_cell.length_a   1.000
_cell.length_b   1.000
_cell.length_c   1.000
_cell.angle_alpha   90.00
_cell.angle_beta   90.00
_cell.angle_gamma   90.00
#
_symmetry.space_group_name_H-M   'P 1'
#
loop_
_entity.id
_entity.type
_entity.pdbx_description
1 polymer ?
#
loop_
_entity_poly.entity_id
_entity_poly.type
_entity_poly.pdbx_seq_one_letter_code
_entity_poly.pdbx_strand_id
1 'polypeptide(L)'
;PNTAFNSSHYGNCAVGGGATDVRIVLGNDWDDFKSLKSRIMVAGAGGGGIYVGSGGAGGGLIGYSGIGFNSTVKYSIGIGGSQKSSYFAKSLRATTIGGGGYYAGNPGYGANAGGGSSFISGHNGCDAIKEESTEDNIIHTGQSIHYSGLYFTNTVMIDGEGYKWTDKKEGYVGMPSHSDNSTITGNSGNGYARITLVGFEE
;
A
#
# COMPACT_ATOMS: atom_id res chain seq x y z
N PRO A 1 -6.44 8.59 -1.05
CA PRO A 1 -6.17 9.33 0.19
C PRO A 1 -6.95 8.68 1.32
N ASN A 2 -6.25 8.36 2.41
CA ASN A 2 -6.93 7.86 3.59
C ASN A 2 -7.77 8.99 4.17
N THR A 3 -9.05 8.78 4.41
CA THR A 3 -9.86 9.71 5.17
C THR A 3 -9.24 9.85 6.55
N ALA A 4 -8.72 11.03 6.83
CA ALA A 4 -8.22 11.35 8.15
C ALA A 4 -9.39 11.28 9.15
N PHE A 5 -9.46 10.23 9.93
CA PHE A 5 -10.32 10.20 11.10
C PHE A 5 -9.81 11.27 12.07
N ASN A 6 -10.65 12.25 12.37
CA ASN A 6 -10.31 13.32 13.31
C ASN A 6 -10.16 12.70 14.71
N SER A 7 -8.92 12.35 15.08
CA SER A 7 -8.59 11.83 16.41
C SER A 7 -8.42 12.96 17.42
N SER A 8 -9.46 13.77 17.60
CA SER A 8 -9.46 14.91 18.55
C SER A 8 -9.30 14.50 20.03
N HIS A 9 -9.10 13.23 20.34
CA HIS A 9 -9.04 12.74 21.71
C HIS A 9 -7.68 12.17 22.16
N TYR A 10 -6.70 12.00 21.23
CA TYR A 10 -5.36 11.54 21.63
C TYR A 10 -4.33 12.35 20.84
N GLY A 11 -3.77 13.36 21.49
CA GLY A 11 -2.69 14.15 20.89
C GLY A 11 -1.54 13.27 20.37
N ASN A 12 -0.99 13.61 19.19
CA ASN A 12 0.17 12.98 18.54
C ASN A 12 -0.08 11.65 17.81
N CYS A 13 -1.25 11.39 17.25
CA CYS A 13 -1.46 10.27 16.36
C CYS A 13 -1.13 10.65 14.90
N ALA A 14 -0.26 9.90 14.25
CA ALA A 14 0.01 10.06 12.82
C ALA A 14 -0.97 9.22 11.98
N VAL A 15 -1.38 9.78 10.86
CA VAL A 15 -2.16 9.06 9.85
C VAL A 15 -1.23 8.33 8.89
N GLY A 16 -1.69 7.23 8.31
CA GLY A 16 -0.96 6.54 7.25
C GLY A 16 -0.91 7.34 5.96
N GLY A 17 0.10 7.12 5.15
CA GLY A 17 0.24 7.71 3.82
C GLY A 17 -0.81 7.19 2.84
N GLY A 18 -1.16 7.98 1.83
CA GLY A 18 -1.98 7.54 0.69
C GLY A 18 -1.14 6.75 -0.32
N ALA A 19 -1.74 5.75 -0.95
CA ALA A 19 -1.12 5.05 -2.07
C ALA A 19 -0.94 5.99 -3.28
N THR A 20 0.06 5.69 -4.11
CA THR A 20 0.20 6.26 -5.44
C THR A 20 -0.15 5.19 -6.46
N ASP A 21 -1.04 5.49 -7.39
CA ASP A 21 -1.48 4.50 -8.35
C ASP A 21 -1.66 5.03 -9.78
N VAL A 22 -1.69 4.10 -10.74
CA VAL A 22 -2.05 4.34 -12.14
C VAL A 22 -3.35 3.59 -12.43
N ARG A 23 -4.38 4.32 -12.86
CA ARG A 23 -5.74 3.83 -13.16
C ARG A 23 -6.07 4.03 -14.62
N ILE A 24 -6.82 3.10 -15.20
CA ILE A 24 -7.31 3.19 -16.59
C ILE A 24 -8.74 3.73 -16.68
N VAL A 25 -9.44 3.83 -15.55
CA VAL A 25 -10.79 4.41 -15.45
C VAL A 25 -10.76 5.55 -14.46
N LEU A 26 -11.18 6.74 -14.89
CA LEU A 26 -11.43 7.86 -13.99
C LEU A 26 -12.70 7.62 -13.19
N GLY A 27 -12.62 7.82 -11.87
CA GLY A 27 -13.77 7.83 -10.98
C GLY A 27 -14.29 9.24 -10.73
N ASN A 28 -15.50 9.35 -10.21
CA ASN A 28 -16.06 10.61 -9.77
C ASN A 28 -15.41 11.08 -8.48
N ASP A 29 -15.05 10.12 -7.60
CA ASP A 29 -14.40 10.33 -6.33
C ASP A 29 -13.18 9.43 -6.20
N TRP A 30 -12.32 9.72 -5.23
CA TRP A 30 -11.06 8.99 -4.99
C TRP A 30 -11.29 7.53 -4.57
N ASP A 31 -12.42 7.21 -3.96
CA ASP A 31 -12.86 5.89 -3.47
C ASP A 31 -13.88 5.20 -4.37
N ASP A 32 -14.20 5.77 -5.53
CA ASP A 32 -15.03 5.12 -6.54
C ASP A 32 -14.48 3.72 -6.84
N PHE A 33 -15.23 2.70 -6.48
CA PHE A 33 -14.79 1.30 -6.61
C PHE A 33 -14.47 0.92 -8.06
N LYS A 34 -15.22 1.43 -9.04
CA LYS A 34 -14.95 1.18 -10.46
C LYS A 34 -13.60 1.72 -10.88
N SER A 35 -13.22 2.87 -10.37
CA SER A 35 -11.89 3.45 -10.56
C SER A 35 -10.82 2.70 -9.77
N LEU A 36 -11.09 2.35 -8.51
CA LEU A 36 -10.15 1.61 -7.66
C LEU A 36 -9.80 0.24 -8.25
N LYS A 37 -10.77 -0.50 -8.76
CA LYS A 37 -10.50 -1.81 -9.36
C LYS A 37 -9.77 -1.73 -10.70
N SER A 38 -9.73 -0.57 -11.35
CA SER A 38 -9.02 -0.34 -12.61
C SER A 38 -7.53 -0.03 -12.46
N ARG A 39 -6.99 -0.15 -11.24
CA ARG A 39 -5.58 0.13 -10.95
C ARG A 39 -4.68 -0.96 -11.53
N ILE A 40 -3.80 -0.56 -12.44
CA ILE A 40 -2.81 -1.45 -13.08
C ILE A 40 -1.43 -1.37 -12.41
N MET A 41 -1.19 -0.33 -11.60
CA MET A 41 0.00 -0.18 -10.77
C MET A 41 -0.38 0.55 -9.48
N VAL A 42 0.13 0.07 -8.35
CA VAL A 42 -0.09 0.67 -7.03
C VAL A 42 1.20 0.58 -6.21
N ALA A 43 1.65 1.69 -5.69
CA ALA A 43 2.70 1.73 -4.67
C ALA A 43 2.06 1.88 -3.29
N GLY A 44 2.33 0.92 -2.41
CA GLY A 44 1.85 0.91 -1.03
C GLY A 44 2.55 1.97 -0.18
N ALA A 45 1.81 2.56 0.75
CA ALA A 45 2.29 3.59 1.66
C ALA A 45 2.46 3.08 3.09
N GLY A 46 3.23 3.79 3.89
CA GLY A 46 3.44 3.48 5.31
C GLY A 46 2.23 3.77 6.17
N GLY A 47 2.05 3.01 7.22
CA GLY A 47 1.06 3.21 8.27
C GLY A 47 1.43 4.33 9.23
N GLY A 48 0.44 4.84 9.95
CA GLY A 48 0.63 5.86 10.99
C GLY A 48 1.29 5.28 12.25
N GLY A 49 2.12 6.10 12.89
CA GLY A 49 2.75 5.78 14.17
C GLY A 49 2.12 6.54 15.34
N ILE A 50 2.38 6.08 16.55
CA ILE A 50 1.99 6.72 17.82
C ILE A 50 3.15 6.70 18.81
N TYR A 51 3.35 7.78 19.54
CA TYR A 51 4.43 7.94 20.52
C TYR A 51 5.83 7.67 19.94
N VAL A 52 6.55 6.72 20.49
CA VAL A 52 7.92 6.35 20.11
C VAL A 52 8.00 5.16 19.18
N GLY A 53 6.87 4.68 18.64
CA GLY A 53 6.81 3.58 17.68
C GLY A 53 6.71 4.07 16.24
N SER A 54 7.01 3.19 15.30
CA SER A 54 6.89 3.47 13.86
C SER A 54 5.74 2.66 13.27
N GLY A 55 4.95 3.28 12.40
CA GLY A 55 4.04 2.56 11.53
C GLY A 55 4.81 1.62 10.60
N GLY A 56 4.14 0.56 10.13
CA GLY A 56 4.72 -0.36 9.16
C GLY A 56 4.99 0.35 7.83
N ALA A 57 6.12 0.06 7.20
CA ALA A 57 6.44 0.58 5.88
C ALA A 57 5.47 0.05 4.80
N GLY A 58 5.29 0.80 3.72
CA GLY A 58 4.64 0.29 2.51
C GLY A 58 5.43 -0.89 1.95
N GLY A 59 4.74 -1.97 1.64
CA GLY A 59 5.39 -3.22 1.24
C GLY A 59 5.43 -3.45 -0.26
N GLY A 60 6.04 -4.54 -0.64
CA GLY A 60 5.87 -5.16 -1.94
C GLY A 60 4.53 -5.90 -2.00
N LEU A 61 4.55 -7.22 -2.06
CA LEU A 61 3.32 -8.03 -2.03
C LEU A 61 2.59 -7.98 -0.66
N ILE A 62 3.31 -7.65 0.41
CA ILE A 62 2.78 -7.53 1.76
C ILE A 62 3.38 -6.28 2.40
N GLY A 63 2.52 -5.43 2.96
CA GLY A 63 2.94 -4.30 3.78
C GLY A 63 3.52 -4.75 5.11
N TYR A 64 4.34 -3.92 5.73
CA TYR A 64 4.91 -4.24 7.04
C TYR A 64 3.91 -3.96 8.15
N SER A 65 3.93 -4.78 9.18
CA SER A 65 3.17 -4.51 10.40
C SER A 65 3.80 -3.36 11.18
N GLY A 66 2.98 -2.62 11.92
CA GLY A 66 3.48 -1.62 12.83
C GLY A 66 4.35 -2.24 13.93
N ILE A 67 5.31 -1.48 14.44
CA ILE A 67 6.15 -1.92 15.55
C ILE A 67 5.42 -1.61 16.87
N GLY A 68 5.15 -2.64 17.68
CA GLY A 68 4.44 -2.48 18.94
C GLY A 68 5.27 -1.84 20.03
N PHE A 69 4.59 -1.13 20.94
CA PHE A 69 5.14 -0.73 22.20
C PHE A 69 5.15 -1.94 23.13
N ASN A 70 6.28 -2.20 23.80
CA ASN A 70 6.35 -3.26 24.80
C ASN A 70 5.61 -2.81 26.06
N SER A 71 4.29 -2.94 26.07
CA SER A 71 3.45 -2.62 27.23
C SER A 71 2.58 -3.81 27.59
N THR A 72 2.36 -3.99 28.90
CA THR A 72 1.45 -4.98 29.49
C THR A 72 -0.04 -4.73 29.15
N VAL A 73 -0.35 -3.73 28.35
CA VAL A 73 -1.71 -3.38 27.94
C VAL A 73 -2.02 -4.08 26.61
N LYS A 74 -3.25 -4.59 26.46
CA LYS A 74 -3.76 -5.25 25.25
C LYS A 74 -3.93 -4.23 24.10
N TYR A 75 -2.84 -3.85 23.47
CA TYR A 75 -2.86 -3.07 22.23
C TYR A 75 -2.83 -4.01 21.01
N SER A 76 -3.59 -3.69 19.98
CA SER A 76 -3.52 -4.43 18.72
C SER A 76 -2.67 -3.67 17.70
N ILE A 77 -1.53 -4.26 17.35
CA ILE A 77 -0.66 -3.76 16.29
C ILE A 77 -1.38 -3.90 14.95
N GLY A 78 -1.30 -2.87 14.11
CA GLY A 78 -1.81 -2.94 12.76
C GLY A 78 -0.97 -3.88 11.89
N ILE A 79 -1.61 -4.84 11.26
CA ILE A 79 -0.98 -5.78 10.32
C ILE A 79 -0.88 -5.12 8.94
N GLY A 80 0.17 -5.38 8.19
CA GLY A 80 0.31 -4.89 6.82
C GLY A 80 -0.75 -5.49 5.87
N GLY A 81 -1.17 -4.73 4.88
CA GLY A 81 -2.04 -5.21 3.79
C GLY A 81 -1.31 -6.26 2.93
N SER A 82 -2.03 -7.22 2.36
CA SER A 82 -1.49 -8.26 1.48
C SER A 82 -2.06 -8.15 0.06
N GLN A 83 -1.75 -9.11 -0.81
CA GLN A 83 -2.38 -9.18 -2.14
C GLN A 83 -3.87 -9.57 -2.09
N LYS A 84 -4.33 -10.17 -1.00
CA LYS A 84 -5.68 -10.77 -0.91
C LYS A 84 -6.56 -10.18 0.18
N SER A 85 -5.99 -9.43 1.10
CA SER A 85 -6.77 -8.91 2.22
C SER A 85 -6.20 -7.64 2.81
N SER A 86 -7.10 -6.71 3.12
CA SER A 86 -6.92 -5.78 4.20
C SER A 86 -7.79 -6.27 5.36
N TYR A 87 -7.22 -6.37 6.52
CA TYR A 87 -8.01 -6.68 7.70
C TYR A 87 -8.76 -5.42 8.12
N PHE A 88 -10.01 -5.31 7.81
CA PHE A 88 -10.86 -4.26 8.36
C PHE A 88 -11.18 -4.63 9.81
N ALA A 89 -10.35 -4.18 10.75
CA ALA A 89 -10.79 -4.14 12.13
C ALA A 89 -11.91 -3.09 12.21
N LYS A 90 -13.16 -3.52 12.36
CA LYS A 90 -14.31 -2.66 12.74
C LYS A 90 -14.11 -2.15 14.18
N SER A 91 -12.93 -1.67 14.52
CA SER A 91 -12.69 -1.06 15.81
C SER A 91 -13.01 0.43 15.71
N LEU A 92 -14.10 0.82 16.33
CA LEU A 92 -14.52 2.22 16.54
C LEU A 92 -13.49 3.02 17.39
N ARG A 93 -12.34 2.46 17.73
CA ARG A 93 -11.32 3.02 18.60
C ARG A 93 -9.90 2.94 18.02
N ALA A 94 -9.77 2.88 16.68
CA ALA A 94 -8.45 2.97 16.06
C ALA A 94 -7.77 4.29 16.45
N THR A 95 -6.53 4.22 16.93
CA THR A 95 -5.73 5.40 17.29
C THR A 95 -4.76 5.79 16.18
N THR A 96 -4.44 4.86 15.27
CA THR A 96 -3.60 5.09 14.10
C THR A 96 -4.26 4.52 12.85
N ILE A 97 -3.97 5.09 11.68
CA ILE A 97 -4.56 4.69 10.41
C ILE A 97 -3.51 3.96 9.57
N GLY A 98 -3.92 2.86 8.94
CA GLY A 98 -3.09 2.07 8.05
C GLY A 98 -2.66 2.84 6.79
N GLY A 99 -1.54 2.44 6.22
CA GLY A 99 -1.09 2.95 4.92
C GLY A 99 -2.00 2.48 3.79
N GLY A 100 -2.24 3.35 2.81
CA GLY A 100 -2.95 3.00 1.58
C GLY A 100 -2.14 2.03 0.72
N GLY A 101 -2.80 1.27 -0.15
CA GLY A 101 -2.14 0.30 -1.03
C GLY A 101 -3.12 -0.36 -1.98
N TYR A 102 -2.67 -1.41 -2.66
CA TYR A 102 -3.58 -2.32 -3.36
C TYR A 102 -4.59 -2.88 -2.36
N TYR A 103 -4.08 -3.37 -1.22
CA TYR A 103 -4.83 -3.47 0.03
C TYR A 103 -4.17 -2.61 1.10
N ALA A 104 -4.97 -1.86 1.82
CA ALA A 104 -4.49 -1.00 2.90
C ALA A 104 -3.99 -1.83 4.09
N GLY A 105 -3.04 -1.27 4.83
CA GLY A 105 -2.65 -1.81 6.12
C GLY A 105 -3.74 -1.58 7.17
N ASN A 106 -3.73 -2.38 8.23
CA ASN A 106 -4.69 -2.25 9.32
C ASN A 106 -4.38 -1.08 10.23
N PRO A 107 -5.42 -0.45 10.76
CA PRO A 107 -5.26 0.49 11.85
C PRO A 107 -4.69 -0.21 13.10
N GLY A 108 -3.99 0.54 13.93
CA GLY A 108 -3.58 0.12 15.26
C GLY A 108 -4.52 0.67 16.33
N TYR A 109 -4.74 -0.10 17.40
CA TYR A 109 -5.45 0.36 18.59
C TYR A 109 -4.45 0.54 19.73
N GLY A 110 -4.20 1.79 20.14
CA GLY A 110 -3.14 2.11 21.11
C GLY A 110 -1.73 1.71 20.62
N ALA A 111 -1.56 1.44 19.35
CA ALA A 111 -0.35 0.93 18.72
C ALA A 111 -0.21 1.46 17.29
N ASN A 112 0.90 1.13 16.65
CA ASN A 112 1.22 1.59 15.30
C ASN A 112 0.46 0.79 14.23
N ALA A 113 0.06 1.45 13.17
CA ALA A 113 -0.67 0.85 12.06
C ALA A 113 0.25 0.13 11.06
N GLY A 114 -0.32 -0.78 10.28
CA GLY A 114 0.37 -1.48 9.19
C GLY A 114 0.47 -0.64 7.93
N GLY A 115 1.47 -0.90 7.09
CA GLY A 115 1.62 -0.37 5.75
C GLY A 115 0.76 -1.10 4.72
N GLY A 116 0.47 -0.46 3.59
CA GLY A 116 -0.25 -1.06 2.47
C GLY A 116 0.64 -1.91 1.57
N SER A 117 0.02 -2.82 0.80
CA SER A 117 0.70 -3.61 -0.22
C SER A 117 0.78 -2.88 -1.56
N SER A 118 1.74 -3.26 -2.39
CA SER A 118 1.89 -2.80 -3.77
C SER A 118 1.29 -3.80 -4.76
N PHE A 119 1.03 -3.36 -5.97
CA PHE A 119 0.56 -4.18 -7.09
C PHE A 119 1.16 -3.64 -8.40
N ILE A 120 1.59 -4.52 -9.27
CA ILE A 120 1.97 -4.19 -10.64
C ILE A 120 1.38 -5.28 -11.53
N SER A 121 0.54 -4.92 -12.48
CA SER A 121 0.00 -5.86 -13.45
C SER A 121 1.12 -6.52 -14.26
N GLY A 122 1.19 -7.84 -14.25
CA GLY A 122 2.26 -8.64 -14.88
C GLY A 122 3.46 -8.93 -13.98
N HIS A 123 3.54 -8.37 -12.76
CA HIS A 123 4.62 -8.68 -11.84
C HIS A 123 4.38 -10.03 -11.16
N ASN A 124 5.42 -10.88 -11.11
CA ASN A 124 5.32 -12.18 -10.47
C ASN A 124 4.97 -12.07 -8.99
N GLY A 125 4.02 -12.89 -8.53
CA GLY A 125 3.51 -12.88 -7.15
C GLY A 125 2.34 -11.92 -6.90
N CYS A 126 2.06 -10.97 -7.80
CA CYS A 126 0.85 -10.16 -7.73
C CYS A 126 -0.41 -11.00 -8.01
N ASP A 127 -1.53 -10.61 -7.40
CA ASP A 127 -2.83 -11.29 -7.55
C ASP A 127 -3.90 -10.25 -7.94
N ALA A 128 -4.23 -10.22 -9.22
CA ALA A 128 -5.23 -9.32 -9.75
C ALA A 128 -6.65 -9.74 -9.34
N ILE A 129 -7.57 -8.79 -9.29
CA ILE A 129 -9.00 -9.06 -9.08
C ILE A 129 -9.71 -9.17 -10.41
N LYS A 130 -10.82 -9.89 -10.44
CA LYS A 130 -11.68 -10.03 -11.63
C LYS A 130 -12.50 -8.76 -11.90
N GLU A 131 -12.89 -8.58 -13.15
CA GLU A 131 -13.74 -7.47 -13.58
C GLU A 131 -15.10 -7.45 -12.89
N GLU A 132 -15.69 -8.62 -12.64
CA GLU A 132 -16.96 -8.78 -11.95
C GLU A 132 -16.91 -8.52 -10.44
N SER A 133 -15.72 -8.23 -9.86
CA SER A 133 -15.62 -7.87 -8.45
C SER A 133 -16.44 -6.62 -8.14
N THR A 134 -17.10 -6.65 -6.98
CA THR A 134 -17.83 -5.54 -6.39
C THR A 134 -17.18 -5.11 -5.08
N GLU A 135 -17.58 -3.98 -4.52
CA GLU A 135 -17.07 -3.48 -3.24
C GLU A 135 -17.28 -4.48 -2.11
N ASP A 136 -18.42 -5.17 -2.11
CA ASP A 136 -18.77 -6.17 -1.10
C ASP A 136 -18.21 -7.57 -1.38
N ASN A 137 -17.76 -7.84 -2.62
CA ASN A 137 -17.30 -9.15 -3.03
C ASN A 137 -16.11 -9.05 -4.01
N ILE A 138 -14.91 -9.08 -3.46
CA ILE A 138 -13.66 -9.09 -4.24
C ILE A 138 -13.34 -10.53 -4.65
N ILE A 139 -13.20 -10.74 -5.95
CA ILE A 139 -12.85 -12.05 -6.52
C ILE A 139 -11.44 -12.00 -7.06
N HIS A 140 -10.55 -12.78 -6.46
CA HIS A 140 -9.15 -12.90 -6.86
C HIS A 140 -8.99 -13.88 -8.02
N THR A 141 -8.04 -13.58 -8.93
CA THR A 141 -7.78 -14.41 -10.11
C THR A 141 -6.70 -15.46 -9.86
N GLY A 142 -5.82 -15.26 -8.88
CA GLY A 142 -4.57 -16.00 -8.74
C GLY A 142 -3.56 -15.70 -9.85
N GLN A 143 -3.80 -14.68 -10.68
CA GLN A 143 -2.95 -14.26 -11.80
C GLN A 143 -2.49 -12.82 -11.58
N SER A 144 -1.30 -12.49 -12.09
CA SER A 144 -0.76 -11.14 -11.93
C SER A 144 -1.30 -10.12 -12.93
N ILE A 145 -1.91 -10.57 -14.03
CA ILE A 145 -2.38 -9.68 -15.10
C ILE A 145 -3.77 -9.16 -14.75
N HIS A 146 -3.90 -7.83 -14.77
CA HIS A 146 -5.16 -7.13 -14.57
C HIS A 146 -6.23 -7.54 -15.61
N TYR A 147 -7.51 -7.55 -15.24
CA TYR A 147 -8.63 -7.98 -16.10
C TYR A 147 -8.72 -7.24 -17.43
N SER A 148 -8.17 -6.03 -17.55
CA SER A 148 -8.10 -5.30 -18.82
C SER A 148 -7.12 -5.89 -19.82
N GLY A 149 -6.31 -6.86 -19.43
CA GLY A 149 -5.23 -7.40 -20.25
C GLY A 149 -3.97 -6.52 -20.31
N LEU A 150 -4.01 -5.29 -19.78
CA LEU A 150 -2.84 -4.42 -19.71
C LEU A 150 -1.87 -4.91 -18.64
N TYR A 151 -0.61 -5.04 -19.01
CA TYR A 151 0.44 -5.47 -18.09
C TYR A 151 1.79 -4.84 -18.43
N PHE A 152 2.69 -4.84 -17.47
CA PHE A 152 4.06 -4.36 -17.61
C PHE A 152 5.02 -5.55 -17.73
N THR A 153 6.05 -5.38 -18.56
CA THR A 153 7.18 -6.30 -18.67
C THR A 153 8.40 -5.72 -17.94
N ASN A 154 9.39 -6.56 -17.63
CA ASN A 154 10.62 -6.15 -16.94
C ASN A 154 10.36 -5.38 -15.64
N THR A 155 9.34 -5.80 -14.91
CA THR A 155 8.89 -5.13 -13.69
C THR A 155 9.90 -5.27 -12.55
N VAL A 156 10.08 -4.20 -11.80
CA VAL A 156 10.85 -4.18 -10.55
C VAL A 156 9.96 -3.63 -9.46
N MET A 157 9.83 -4.38 -8.36
CA MET A 157 9.09 -3.96 -7.17
C MET A 157 10.08 -3.84 -6.01
N ILE A 158 10.15 -2.66 -5.40
CA ILE A 158 10.98 -2.38 -4.23
C ILE A 158 10.08 -1.77 -3.17
N ASP A 159 10.12 -2.30 -1.96
CA ASP A 159 9.30 -1.82 -0.85
C ASP A 159 9.89 -0.57 -0.17
N GLY A 160 9.14 0.01 0.76
CA GLY A 160 9.54 1.21 1.49
C GLY A 160 10.74 1.02 2.42
N GLU A 161 11.14 -0.21 2.72
CA GLU A 161 12.38 -0.54 3.43
C GLU A 161 13.58 -0.77 2.49
N GLY A 162 13.36 -0.79 1.17
CA GLY A 162 14.40 -0.96 0.16
C GLY A 162 14.69 -2.40 -0.23
N TYR A 163 13.81 -3.33 0.09
CA TYR A 163 13.93 -4.73 -0.35
C TYR A 163 13.21 -4.96 -1.67
N LYS A 164 13.87 -5.69 -2.55
CA LYS A 164 13.27 -6.15 -3.80
C LYS A 164 12.28 -7.30 -3.54
N TRP A 165 11.24 -7.35 -4.36
CA TRP A 165 10.23 -8.40 -4.36
C TRP A 165 10.08 -9.01 -5.74
N THR A 166 9.89 -10.34 -5.75
CA THR A 166 9.30 -11.10 -6.84
C THR A 166 8.03 -11.76 -6.30
N ASP A 167 7.91 -13.08 -6.30
CA ASP A 167 6.86 -13.81 -5.56
C ASP A 167 7.10 -13.85 -4.04
N LYS A 168 8.26 -13.38 -3.60
CA LYS A 168 8.69 -13.26 -2.21
C LYS A 168 9.62 -12.07 -2.02
N LYS A 169 9.86 -11.71 -0.75
CA LYS A 169 10.87 -10.73 -0.37
C LYS A 169 12.28 -11.27 -0.67
N GLU A 170 13.07 -10.45 -1.35
CA GLU A 170 14.45 -10.76 -1.74
C GLU A 170 15.48 -9.88 -0.99
N GLY A 171 16.64 -9.65 -1.63
CA GLY A 171 17.72 -8.87 -1.05
C GLY A 171 17.41 -7.37 -0.98
N TYR A 172 18.12 -6.70 -0.07
CA TYR A 172 18.12 -5.24 0.04
C TYR A 172 18.86 -4.61 -1.15
N VAL A 173 18.23 -3.64 -1.79
CA VAL A 173 18.80 -2.88 -2.93
C VAL A 173 18.70 -1.36 -2.74
N GLY A 174 17.99 -0.90 -1.71
CA GLY A 174 17.62 0.49 -1.51
C GLY A 174 16.44 0.92 -2.38
N MET A 175 15.60 1.81 -1.86
CA MET A 175 14.50 2.39 -2.63
C MET A 175 15.05 3.49 -3.54
N PRO A 176 14.75 3.50 -4.86
CA PRO A 176 15.20 4.57 -5.75
C PRO A 176 14.71 5.95 -5.30
N SER A 177 15.57 6.93 -5.31
CA SER A 177 15.19 8.33 -5.11
C SER A 177 14.38 8.83 -6.30
N HIS A 178 13.36 9.64 -6.04
CA HIS A 178 12.58 10.30 -7.10
C HIS A 178 13.26 11.56 -7.65
N SER A 179 14.25 12.09 -6.96
CA SER A 179 14.92 13.36 -7.30
C SER A 179 16.26 13.18 -7.99
N ASP A 180 16.93 12.06 -7.78
CA ASP A 180 18.26 11.78 -8.31
C ASP A 180 18.48 10.28 -8.51
N ASN A 181 19.70 9.88 -8.81
CA ASN A 181 20.08 8.47 -9.00
C ASN A 181 20.53 7.78 -7.68
N SER A 182 20.29 8.39 -6.53
CA SER A 182 20.61 7.80 -5.24
C SER A 182 19.55 6.83 -4.76
N THR A 183 19.79 6.20 -3.63
CA THR A 183 18.80 5.41 -2.90
C THR A 183 18.39 6.10 -1.61
N ILE A 184 17.13 5.92 -1.24
CA ILE A 184 16.53 6.44 0.00
C ILE A 184 15.91 5.30 0.79
N THR A 185 15.61 5.55 2.06
CA THR A 185 14.81 4.64 2.90
C THR A 185 13.49 5.33 3.21
N GLY A 186 12.40 4.77 2.68
CA GLY A 186 11.09 5.40 2.77
C GLY A 186 10.99 6.69 1.94
N ASN A 187 9.81 7.25 1.88
CA ASN A 187 9.55 8.55 1.31
C ASN A 187 8.62 9.33 2.25
N SER A 188 9.05 10.53 2.64
CA SER A 188 8.24 11.47 3.42
C SER A 188 7.63 12.51 2.50
N GLY A 189 6.31 12.71 2.57
CA GLY A 189 5.60 13.67 1.74
C GLY A 189 4.75 13.01 0.66
N ASN A 190 4.61 13.66 -0.49
CA ASN A 190 3.75 13.19 -1.58
C ASN A 190 4.34 11.96 -2.30
N GLY A 191 3.47 11.08 -2.79
CA GLY A 191 3.86 10.02 -3.70
C GLY A 191 4.28 10.58 -5.07
N TYR A 192 5.13 9.83 -5.76
CA TYR A 192 5.64 10.19 -7.08
C TYR A 192 5.29 9.13 -8.11
N ALA A 193 4.90 9.60 -9.29
CA ALA A 193 4.79 8.76 -10.49
C ALA A 193 5.52 9.46 -11.63
N ARG A 194 6.30 8.71 -12.40
CA ARG A 194 6.98 9.20 -13.59
C ARG A 194 6.66 8.30 -14.78
N ILE A 195 6.14 8.89 -15.84
CA ILE A 195 5.90 8.24 -17.12
C ILE A 195 6.81 8.90 -18.13
N THR A 196 7.61 8.09 -18.82
CA THR A 196 8.51 8.59 -19.89
C THR A 196 8.15 7.88 -21.19
N LEU A 197 7.77 8.65 -22.20
CA LEU A 197 7.59 8.13 -23.54
C LEU A 197 8.97 7.92 -24.19
N VAL A 198 9.27 6.70 -24.58
CA VAL A 198 10.57 6.34 -25.19
C VAL A 198 10.52 6.23 -26.72
N GLY A 199 9.38 6.41 -27.35
CA GLY A 199 9.13 6.36 -28.77
C GLY A 199 8.13 5.28 -29.17
N PHE A 200 7.69 5.33 -30.40
CA PHE A 200 6.97 4.25 -31.06
C PHE A 200 7.92 3.67 -32.09
N GLU A 201 8.10 2.35 -32.10
CA GLU A 201 8.65 1.69 -33.28
C GLU A 201 7.53 1.64 -34.34
N GLU A 202 7.80 2.18 -35.55
CA GLU A 202 6.91 2.09 -36.68
C GLU A 202 6.97 0.71 -37.35
#